data_c58d30f3344b2ad09ab0353da07a7719
#
_entry.id   c58d30f3344b2ad09ab0353da07a7719
#
_cell.length_a   1.000
_cell.length_b   1.000
_cell.length_c   1.000
_cell.angle_alpha   90.00
_cell.angle_beta   90.00
_cell.angle_gamma   90.00
#
_symmetry.space_group_name_H-M   'P 1'
#
loop_
_entity.id
_entity.type
_entity.pdbx_description
1 polymer ?
#
loop_
_entity_poly.entity_id
_entity_poly.type
_entity_poly.pdbx_seq_one_letter_code
_entity_poly.pdbx_strand_id
1 'polypeptide(L)'
;MLHPLAIVFYERLMPGSQLVNRLQDLNYRVLAVNNPALLAATTKRETPLLLFVDLEARGDITGAIEKIRADAATSHLPVIAFAPDHKTEALAAAQKAGANLTVSESALAGHLQTLLDQALHLD
;
A
#
# COMPACT_ATOMS: atom_id res chain seq x y z
N MET A 1 -16.28 2.03 18.81
CA MET A 1 -16.32 2.05 17.33
C MET A 1 -15.00 1.56 16.78
N LEU A 2 -15.07 0.65 15.82
CA LEU A 2 -13.86 0.13 15.19
C LEU A 2 -13.39 1.08 14.10
N HIS A 3 -12.09 1.37 14.10
CA HIS A 3 -11.47 2.15 13.03
C HIS A 3 -11.05 1.22 11.90
N PRO A 4 -11.07 1.67 10.64
CA PRO A 4 -10.62 0.83 9.54
C PRO A 4 -9.13 0.54 9.65
N LEU A 5 -8.73 -0.63 9.16
CA LEU A 5 -7.34 -1.07 9.19
C LEU A 5 -6.68 -0.80 7.85
N ALA A 6 -5.52 -0.17 7.88
CA ALA A 6 -4.63 -0.04 6.72
C ALA A 6 -3.37 -0.83 6.99
N ILE A 7 -2.91 -1.60 6.01
CA ILE A 7 -1.60 -2.23 6.08
C ILE A 7 -0.65 -1.34 5.30
N VAL A 8 0.49 -1.01 5.93
CA VAL A 8 1.56 -0.24 5.28
C VAL A 8 2.79 -1.13 5.20
N PHE A 9 3.13 -1.52 3.99
CA PHE A 9 4.34 -2.29 3.74
C PHE A 9 5.47 -1.31 3.44
N TYR A 10 6.46 -1.23 4.33
CA TYR A 10 7.61 -0.38 4.13
C TYR A 10 8.82 -0.91 4.88
N GLU A 11 9.99 -0.56 4.41
CA GLU A 11 11.24 -0.86 5.07
C GLU A 11 11.98 0.43 5.42
N ARG A 12 11.87 1.43 4.57
CA ARG A 12 12.51 2.72 4.81
C ARG A 12 11.75 3.51 5.86
N LEU A 13 12.44 4.00 6.87
CA LEU A 13 11.82 4.78 7.94
C LEU A 13 11.07 5.99 7.39
N MET A 14 11.67 6.69 6.44
CA MET A 14 11.02 7.76 5.70
C MET A 14 10.85 7.31 4.26
N PRO A 15 9.68 7.36 3.67
CA PRO A 15 8.44 8.02 4.13
C PRO A 15 7.51 7.14 4.97
N GLY A 16 7.89 5.90 5.26
CA GLY A 16 6.98 4.95 5.87
C GLY A 16 6.38 5.41 7.20
N SER A 17 7.22 5.88 8.13
CA SER A 17 6.70 6.30 9.43
C SER A 17 5.84 7.54 9.35
N GLN A 18 6.12 8.46 8.42
CA GLN A 18 5.27 9.61 8.20
C GLN A 18 3.90 9.21 7.71
N LEU A 19 3.85 8.25 6.79
CA LEU A 19 2.58 7.74 6.27
C LEU A 19 1.77 7.09 7.39
N VAL A 20 2.41 6.26 8.22
CA VAL A 20 1.75 5.63 9.35
C VAL A 20 1.13 6.68 10.27
N ASN A 21 1.90 7.70 10.64
CA ASN A 21 1.42 8.75 11.52
C ASN A 21 0.23 9.50 10.92
N ARG A 22 0.27 9.80 9.64
CA ARG A 22 -0.81 10.52 8.97
C ARG A 22 -2.08 9.68 8.89
N LEU A 23 -1.94 8.37 8.65
CA LEU A 23 -3.11 7.48 8.63
C LEU A 23 -3.74 7.39 10.02
N GLN A 24 -2.92 7.33 11.07
CA GLN A 24 -3.44 7.33 12.43
C GLN A 24 -4.18 8.63 12.76
N ASP A 25 -3.67 9.77 12.27
CA ASP A 25 -4.34 11.04 12.44
C ASP A 25 -5.70 11.06 11.74
N LEU A 26 -5.87 10.27 10.69
CA LEU A 26 -7.13 10.12 9.97
C LEU A 26 -8.00 9.00 10.54
N ASN A 27 -7.65 8.53 11.73
CA ASN A 27 -8.40 7.52 12.49
C ASN A 27 -8.33 6.11 11.89
N TYR A 28 -7.26 5.80 11.18
CA TYR A 28 -6.99 4.43 10.76
C TYR A 28 -6.20 3.69 11.83
N ARG A 29 -6.50 2.40 11.99
CA ARG A 29 -5.55 1.49 12.63
C ARG A 29 -4.54 1.11 11.57
N VAL A 30 -3.27 1.01 11.95
CA VAL A 30 -2.19 0.73 10.99
C VAL A 30 -1.40 -0.49 11.44
N LEU A 31 -1.22 -1.44 10.53
CA LEU A 31 -0.32 -2.56 10.73
C LEU A 31 0.84 -2.41 9.76
N ALA A 32 2.05 -2.29 10.29
CA ALA A 32 3.25 -2.17 9.48
C ALA A 32 3.82 -3.55 9.19
N VAL A 33 4.17 -3.78 7.92
CA VAL A 33 4.79 -5.03 7.47
C VAL A 33 6.08 -4.66 6.73
N ASN A 34 7.17 -5.38 7.01
CA ASN A 34 8.46 -5.08 6.38
C ASN A 34 9.08 -6.28 5.66
N ASN A 35 8.35 -7.39 5.54
CA ASN A 35 8.85 -8.57 4.84
C ASN A 35 7.87 -8.92 3.72
N PRO A 36 8.28 -8.78 2.44
CA PRO A 36 7.37 -9.03 1.33
C PRO A 36 6.85 -10.47 1.27
N ALA A 37 7.62 -11.43 1.79
CA ALA A 37 7.19 -12.82 1.82
C ALA A 37 5.99 -13.04 2.74
N LEU A 38 5.78 -12.14 3.71
CA LEU A 38 4.67 -12.26 4.67
C LEU A 38 3.47 -11.39 4.29
N LEU A 39 3.61 -10.52 3.29
CA LEU A 39 2.59 -9.51 3.02
C LEU A 39 1.25 -10.14 2.61
N ALA A 40 1.27 -11.08 1.68
CA ALA A 40 0.03 -11.70 1.20
C ALA A 40 -0.70 -12.45 2.31
N ALA A 41 0.02 -13.25 3.10
CA ALA A 41 -0.58 -14.01 4.20
C ALA A 41 -1.14 -13.09 5.30
N THR A 42 -0.40 -12.04 5.63
CA THR A 42 -0.84 -11.06 6.63
C THR A 42 -2.09 -10.33 6.16
N THR A 43 -2.11 -9.93 4.89
CA THR A 43 -3.27 -9.26 4.29
C THR A 43 -4.51 -10.15 4.36
N LYS A 44 -4.35 -11.41 4.01
CA LYS A 44 -5.47 -12.35 4.04
C LYS A 44 -6.00 -12.56 5.45
N ARG A 45 -5.10 -12.66 6.44
CA ARG A 45 -5.48 -12.88 7.84
C ARG A 45 -6.16 -11.66 8.45
N GLU A 46 -5.63 -10.47 8.20
CA GLU A 46 -6.06 -9.23 8.87
C GLU A 46 -7.23 -8.55 8.18
N THR A 47 -7.50 -8.87 6.94
CA THR A 47 -8.60 -8.30 6.15
C THR A 47 -8.68 -6.77 6.24
N PRO A 48 -7.62 -6.04 5.82
CA PRO A 48 -7.61 -4.58 5.90
C PRO A 48 -8.57 -3.93 4.90
N LEU A 49 -8.80 -2.63 5.08
CA LEU A 49 -9.57 -1.85 4.12
C LEU A 49 -8.76 -1.57 2.86
N LEU A 50 -7.46 -1.33 3.01
CA LEU A 50 -6.55 -1.05 1.88
C LEU A 50 -5.10 -1.28 2.30
N LEU A 51 -4.22 -1.28 1.28
CA LEU A 51 -2.78 -1.46 1.48
C LEU A 51 -2.00 -0.33 0.84
N PHE A 52 -0.91 0.06 1.51
CA PHE A 52 0.14 0.91 0.93
C PHE A 52 1.40 0.08 0.79
N VAL A 53 2.09 0.20 -0.34
CA VAL A 53 3.27 -0.61 -0.63
C VAL A 53 4.42 0.28 -1.09
N ASP A 54 5.51 0.25 -0.32
CA ASP A 54 6.75 0.97 -0.65
C ASP A 54 7.53 0.14 -1.66
N LEU A 55 7.64 0.64 -2.89
CA LEU A 55 8.30 -0.09 -3.96
C LEU A 55 9.82 -0.09 -3.84
N GLU A 56 10.38 0.72 -2.95
CA GLU A 56 11.84 0.76 -2.71
C GLU A 56 12.29 -0.19 -1.58
N ALA A 57 11.37 -0.91 -0.98
CA ALA A 57 11.73 -1.94 -0.01
C ALA A 57 12.41 -3.11 -0.73
N ARG A 58 13.26 -3.84 0.00
CA ARG A 58 13.99 -4.97 -0.57
C ARG A 58 13.07 -6.18 -0.75
N GLY A 59 13.37 -6.99 -1.75
CA GLY A 59 12.65 -8.23 -2.03
C GLY A 59 11.77 -8.13 -3.26
N ASP A 60 10.95 -9.15 -3.45
CA ASP A 60 10.07 -9.24 -4.62
C ASP A 60 8.74 -8.56 -4.35
N ILE A 61 8.74 -7.25 -4.51
CA ILE A 61 7.57 -6.41 -4.16
C ILE A 61 6.45 -6.62 -5.17
N THR A 62 6.77 -6.62 -6.48
CA THR A 62 5.73 -6.86 -7.49
C THR A 62 5.14 -8.25 -7.37
N GLY A 63 5.95 -9.25 -7.02
CA GLY A 63 5.44 -10.60 -6.78
C GLY A 63 4.48 -10.65 -5.60
N ALA A 64 4.74 -9.87 -4.56
CA ALA A 64 3.82 -9.79 -3.42
C ALA A 64 2.48 -9.17 -3.85
N ILE A 65 2.50 -8.13 -4.66
CA ILE A 65 1.27 -7.52 -5.19
C ILE A 65 0.50 -8.53 -6.05
N GLU A 66 1.21 -9.25 -6.90
CA GLU A 66 0.59 -10.27 -7.75
C GLU A 66 -0.10 -11.36 -6.93
N LYS A 67 0.52 -11.79 -5.83
CA LYS A 67 -0.08 -12.80 -4.95
C LYS A 67 -1.38 -12.30 -4.32
N ILE A 68 -1.42 -11.01 -3.93
CA ILE A 68 -2.63 -10.43 -3.38
C ILE A 68 -3.75 -10.42 -4.43
N ARG A 69 -3.42 -10.08 -5.67
CA ARG A 69 -4.40 -10.07 -6.76
C ARG A 69 -4.86 -11.46 -7.17
N ALA A 70 -4.00 -12.47 -7.03
CA ALA A 70 -4.33 -13.83 -7.43
C ALA A 70 -5.23 -14.57 -6.44
N ASP A 71 -5.28 -14.14 -5.20
CA ASP A 71 -6.08 -14.80 -4.16
C ASP A 71 -7.47 -14.17 -4.11
N ALA A 72 -8.51 -14.97 -4.30
CA ALA A 72 -9.88 -14.49 -4.29
C ALA A 72 -10.25 -13.76 -3.00
N ALA A 73 -9.64 -14.12 -1.88
CA ALA A 73 -9.91 -13.48 -0.59
C ALA A 73 -9.38 -12.03 -0.52
N THR A 74 -8.38 -11.68 -1.33
CA THR A 74 -7.72 -10.38 -1.28
C THR A 74 -7.74 -9.63 -2.61
N SER A 75 -8.22 -10.24 -3.68
CA SER A 75 -8.16 -9.66 -5.02
C SER A 75 -8.92 -8.34 -5.17
N HIS A 76 -9.87 -8.07 -4.29
CA HIS A 76 -10.71 -6.86 -4.34
C HIS A 76 -10.08 -5.68 -3.58
N LEU A 77 -9.02 -5.90 -2.81
CA LEU A 77 -8.48 -4.87 -1.93
C LEU A 77 -7.76 -3.77 -2.71
N PRO A 78 -7.99 -2.49 -2.38
CA PRO A 78 -7.22 -1.41 -2.98
C PRO A 78 -5.75 -1.47 -2.55
N VAL A 79 -4.85 -1.35 -3.52
CA VAL A 79 -3.41 -1.31 -3.29
C VAL A 79 -2.86 -0.02 -3.87
N ILE A 80 -2.26 0.81 -3.01
CA ILE A 80 -1.60 2.04 -3.42
C ILE A 80 -0.10 1.80 -3.29
N ALA A 81 0.60 1.78 -4.42
CA ALA A 81 2.05 1.61 -4.45
C ALA A 81 2.72 2.96 -4.62
N PHE A 82 3.82 3.19 -3.92
CA PHE A 82 4.52 4.47 -3.99
C PHE A 82 6.03 4.28 -4.10
N ALA A 83 6.67 5.27 -4.71
CA ALA A 83 8.12 5.28 -4.94
C ALA A 83 8.58 6.73 -5.10
N PRO A 84 9.90 6.97 -5.02
CA PRO A 84 10.43 8.30 -5.34
C PRO A 84 9.98 8.77 -6.72
N ASP A 85 9.86 10.08 -6.90
CA ASP A 85 9.28 10.69 -8.10
C ASP A 85 9.95 10.25 -9.39
N HIS A 86 11.26 9.95 -9.35
CA HIS A 86 12.02 9.57 -10.55
C HIS A 86 11.96 8.07 -10.87
N LYS A 87 11.34 7.26 -10.03
CA LYS A 87 11.29 5.81 -10.20
C LYS A 87 10.08 5.37 -11.04
N THR A 88 10.00 5.90 -12.25
CA THR A 88 8.84 5.68 -13.11
C THR A 88 8.68 4.22 -13.53
N GLU A 89 9.80 3.49 -13.70
CA GLU A 89 9.74 2.08 -14.06
C GLU A 89 9.16 1.23 -12.94
N ALA A 90 9.52 1.54 -11.68
CA ALA A 90 8.97 0.82 -10.53
C ALA A 90 7.47 1.04 -10.43
N LEU A 91 7.01 2.27 -10.65
CA LEU A 91 5.59 2.59 -10.62
C LEU A 91 4.82 1.85 -11.71
N ALA A 92 5.38 1.82 -12.93
CA ALA A 92 4.76 1.11 -14.04
C ALA A 92 4.68 -0.39 -13.78
N ALA A 93 5.75 -0.98 -13.21
CA ALA A 93 5.78 -2.40 -12.88
C ALA A 93 4.73 -2.74 -11.81
N ALA A 94 4.55 -1.88 -10.82
CA ALA A 94 3.55 -2.09 -9.78
C ALA A 94 2.13 -2.03 -10.34
N GLN A 95 1.87 -1.11 -11.26
CA GLN A 95 0.57 -1.02 -11.90
C GLN A 95 0.27 -2.30 -12.68
N LYS A 96 1.26 -2.79 -13.42
CA LYS A 96 1.13 -4.02 -14.19
C LYS A 96 0.91 -5.22 -13.27
N ALA A 97 1.52 -5.22 -12.08
CA ALA A 97 1.35 -6.29 -11.11
C ALA A 97 -0.03 -6.29 -10.44
N GLY A 98 -0.76 -5.17 -10.53
CA GLY A 98 -2.11 -5.11 -10.01
C GLY A 98 -2.39 -4.00 -9.00
N ALA A 99 -1.46 -3.07 -8.77
CA ALA A 99 -1.73 -1.92 -7.90
C ALA A 99 -2.81 -1.05 -8.54
N ASN A 100 -3.77 -0.62 -7.73
CA ASN A 100 -4.86 0.24 -8.19
C ASN A 100 -4.39 1.66 -8.47
N LEU A 101 -3.52 2.16 -7.59
CA LEU A 101 -2.91 3.48 -7.75
C LEU A 101 -1.41 3.35 -7.60
N THR A 102 -0.68 4.07 -8.43
CA THR A 102 0.77 4.19 -8.32
C THR A 102 1.10 5.66 -8.22
N VAL A 103 1.76 6.05 -7.14
CA VAL A 103 1.95 7.46 -6.83
C VAL A 103 3.40 7.75 -6.46
N SER A 104 3.83 8.98 -6.70
CA SER A 104 5.13 9.44 -6.22
C SER A 104 5.05 9.73 -4.73
N GLU A 105 6.20 9.74 -4.06
CA GLU A 105 6.25 10.10 -2.64
C GLU A 105 5.76 11.52 -2.40
N SER A 106 6.03 12.44 -3.34
CA SER A 106 5.53 13.82 -3.25
C SER A 106 4.01 13.86 -3.24
N ALA A 107 3.37 13.11 -4.14
CA ALA A 107 1.92 13.05 -4.20
C ALA A 107 1.34 12.39 -2.95
N LEU A 108 2.00 11.34 -2.46
CA LEU A 108 1.56 10.68 -1.24
C LEU A 108 1.55 11.63 -0.05
N ALA A 109 2.61 12.43 0.10
CA ALA A 109 2.73 13.39 1.19
C ALA A 109 1.74 14.54 1.07
N GLY A 110 1.52 15.03 -0.15
CA GLY A 110 0.70 16.24 -0.38
C GLY A 110 -0.78 15.98 -0.59
N HIS A 111 -1.17 14.75 -0.99
CA HIS A 111 -2.53 14.47 -1.43
C HIS A 111 -3.10 13.19 -0.83
N LEU A 112 -2.69 12.82 0.39
CA LEU A 112 -3.09 11.55 0.99
C LEU A 112 -4.61 11.38 1.06
N GLN A 113 -5.33 12.39 1.49
CA GLN A 113 -6.79 12.29 1.61
C GLN A 113 -7.44 12.04 0.25
N THR A 114 -6.97 12.74 -0.79
CA THR A 114 -7.47 12.56 -2.16
C THR A 114 -7.20 11.13 -2.65
N LEU A 115 -6.00 10.61 -2.36
CA LEU A 115 -5.63 9.25 -2.76
C LEU A 115 -6.47 8.21 -2.04
N LEU A 116 -6.75 8.41 -0.76
CA LEU A 116 -7.64 7.53 -0.01
C LEU A 116 -9.04 7.53 -0.61
N ASP A 117 -9.57 8.70 -0.94
CA ASP A 117 -10.89 8.82 -1.55
C ASP A 117 -10.93 8.10 -2.89
N GLN A 118 -9.90 8.25 -3.72
CA GLN A 118 -9.83 7.57 -5.01
C GLN A 118 -9.76 6.05 -4.83
N ALA A 119 -8.93 5.58 -3.92
CA ALA A 119 -8.75 4.14 -3.71
C ALA A 119 -10.03 3.48 -3.21
N LEU A 120 -10.74 4.14 -2.30
CA LEU A 120 -11.94 3.57 -1.68
C LEU A 120 -13.18 3.68 -2.54
N HIS A 121 -13.14 4.49 -3.59
CA HIS A 121 -14.27 4.66 -4.52
C HIS A 121 -14.03 4.02 -5.89
N LEU A 122 -12.98 3.20 -6.00
CA LEU A 122 -12.74 2.42 -7.21
C LEU A 122 -13.66 1.20 -7.21
N ASP A 123 -14.49 1.12 -8.19
CA ASP A 123 -15.40 -0.01 -8.36
C ASP A 123 -14.91 -0.96 -9.45
#